data_3f57e66c654ff159fae8e27e08189014
#
_entry.id   3f57e66c654ff159fae8e27e08189014
#
_cell.length_a   1.000
_cell.length_b   1.000
_cell.length_c   1.000
_cell.angle_alpha   90.00
_cell.angle_beta   90.00
_cell.angle_gamma   90.00
#
_symmetry.space_group_name_H-M   'P 1'
#
loop_
_entity.id
_entity.type
_entity.pdbx_description
1 polymer ?
#
loop_
_entity_poly.entity_id
_entity_poly.type
_entity_poly.pdbx_seq_one_letter_code
_entity_poly.pdbx_strand_id
1 'polypeptide(L)'
;MQHVRNKTTLPKINALAAFYLITLLPIGWPVLGVAEELTGSALIVGNGPERYAIEALAKNFEAFHPKTSLDFFWHQNARPVEEVRENGADIAVTGQAEKDLPSTTVAWDGIAVVTNFSNAIEDITREQLAKIFSGEIRFWSQVYEEGPEARISLIHRTWNQNIRQPFEKFLGFENHKGIRAKIVEKENETFKAINGDIYSISYVSMGPALQARKDGYGVTLLFVDDIEPEYQTVLDGTYPLRRPVVFVMNGNASPVAQAFLEYVLSPQGQRAIKIGASGLFQDKTSSVIKYYPLDGE
;
A
#
# COMPACT_ATOMS: atom_id res chain seq x y z
N MET A 1 -66.64 64.27 -38.21
CA MET A 1 -68.01 64.26 -37.62
C MET A 1 -67.96 63.59 -36.27
N GLN A 2 -68.32 64.36 -35.21
CA GLN A 2 -68.82 64.03 -33.84
C GLN A 2 -68.08 62.95 -33.04
N HIS A 3 -67.35 63.36 -32.12
CA HIS A 3 -67.52 63.47 -30.66
C HIS A 3 -68.60 62.61 -30.02
N VAL A 4 -68.15 61.70 -29.07
CA VAL A 4 -68.85 61.47 -27.79
C VAL A 4 -67.79 61.17 -26.72
N ARG A 5 -67.72 62.09 -25.76
CA ARG A 5 -67.06 61.89 -24.41
C ARG A 5 -67.97 61.08 -23.53
N ASN A 6 -67.46 60.02 -22.88
CA ASN A 6 -68.14 59.51 -21.75
C ASN A 6 -67.20 59.57 -20.53
N LYS A 7 -67.67 60.33 -19.53
CA LYS A 7 -67.09 60.47 -18.21
C LYS A 7 -67.62 59.30 -17.40
N THR A 8 -66.71 58.52 -16.83
CA THR A 8 -67.03 57.56 -15.81
C THR A 8 -66.34 57.91 -14.52
N THR A 9 -67.11 58.13 -13.51
CA THR A 9 -66.76 58.51 -12.14
C THR A 9 -66.19 57.29 -11.39
N LEU A 10 -65.04 57.53 -10.71
CA LEU A 10 -64.44 56.57 -9.82
C LEU A 10 -65.11 56.56 -8.45
N PRO A 11 -65.37 55.39 -7.82
CA PRO A 11 -65.84 55.34 -6.43
C PRO A 11 -64.63 55.50 -5.45
N LYS A 12 -64.93 56.24 -4.36
CA LYS A 12 -64.02 56.42 -3.24
C LYS A 12 -63.91 55.10 -2.46
N ILE A 13 -62.73 54.54 -2.38
CA ILE A 13 -62.42 53.42 -1.48
C ILE A 13 -61.78 53.99 -0.22
N ASN A 14 -62.44 53.70 0.93
CA ASN A 14 -61.97 54.02 2.27
C ASN A 14 -60.73 53.16 2.58
N ALA A 15 -59.61 53.79 2.93
CA ALA A 15 -58.44 53.15 3.40
C ALA A 15 -58.60 52.70 4.87
N LEU A 16 -58.80 51.42 5.11
CA LEU A 16 -58.55 50.81 6.38
C LEU A 16 -57.09 50.35 6.42
N ALA A 17 -56.28 51.06 7.23
CA ALA A 17 -54.90 50.71 7.47
C ALA A 17 -54.88 49.44 8.36
N ALA A 18 -54.58 48.30 7.77
CA ALA A 18 -54.21 47.11 8.51
C ALA A 18 -52.73 47.12 8.78
N PHE A 19 -52.36 47.37 10.06
CA PHE A 19 -50.99 47.19 10.54
C PHE A 19 -50.68 45.69 10.61
N TYR A 20 -49.94 45.17 9.61
CA TYR A 20 -49.31 43.87 9.73
C TYR A 20 -48.02 44.00 10.56
N LEU A 21 -48.08 43.48 11.78
CA LEU A 21 -46.91 43.29 12.64
C LEU A 21 -46.09 42.11 12.05
N ILE A 22 -45.09 42.44 11.23
CA ILE A 22 -44.13 41.41 10.76
C ILE A 22 -43.20 41.11 11.93
N THR A 23 -43.47 40.01 12.65
CA THR A 23 -42.53 39.42 13.57
C THR A 23 -41.37 38.83 12.80
N LEU A 24 -40.24 39.55 12.75
CA LEU A 24 -38.96 39.02 12.32
C LEU A 24 -38.54 37.90 13.27
N LEU A 25 -38.84 36.65 12.89
CA LEU A 25 -38.18 35.49 13.47
C LEU A 25 -36.69 35.60 13.12
N PRO A 26 -35.75 35.47 14.09
CA PRO A 26 -34.35 35.42 13.78
C PRO A 26 -34.16 34.13 12.95
N ILE A 27 -33.87 34.29 11.67
CA ILE A 27 -33.34 33.19 10.85
C ILE A 27 -31.98 32.92 11.47
N GLY A 28 -31.92 31.90 12.33
CA GLY A 28 -30.68 31.36 12.84
C GLY A 28 -29.86 30.88 11.65
N TRP A 29 -28.84 31.63 11.30
CA TRP A 29 -27.83 31.10 10.40
C TRP A 29 -27.28 29.82 11.01
N PRO A 30 -27.20 28.70 10.24
CA PRO A 30 -26.48 27.55 10.74
C PRO A 30 -25.09 28.04 11.07
N VAL A 31 -24.73 27.95 12.35
CA VAL A 31 -23.34 28.08 12.77
C VAL A 31 -22.64 26.95 12.03
N LEU A 32 -21.93 27.28 10.95
CA LEU A 32 -20.96 26.38 10.33
C LEU A 32 -20.02 26.02 11.48
N GLY A 33 -20.20 24.82 12.04
CA GLY A 33 -19.30 24.29 13.02
C GLY A 33 -17.92 24.34 12.38
N VAL A 34 -17.03 25.13 12.98
CA VAL A 34 -15.62 25.08 12.64
C VAL A 34 -15.22 23.63 12.92
N ALA A 35 -14.95 22.85 11.87
CA ALA A 35 -14.44 21.51 12.07
C ALA A 35 -13.20 21.66 12.97
N GLU A 36 -13.20 20.96 14.09
CA GLU A 36 -12.09 21.00 15.03
C GLU A 36 -10.84 20.58 14.26
N GLU A 37 -9.83 21.47 14.27
CA GLU A 37 -8.60 21.23 13.53
C GLU A 37 -7.89 20.00 14.11
N LEU A 38 -7.65 19.00 13.29
CA LEU A 38 -6.98 17.77 13.72
C LEU A 38 -5.58 18.09 14.25
N THR A 39 -5.29 17.67 15.48
CA THR A 39 -4.01 17.91 16.15
C THR A 39 -3.53 16.66 16.87
N GLY A 40 -2.21 16.51 17.04
CA GLY A 40 -1.62 15.39 17.78
C GLY A 40 -0.69 14.53 16.92
N SER A 41 -0.36 13.34 17.43
CA SER A 41 0.55 12.41 16.75
C SER A 41 -0.01 11.00 16.72
N ALA A 42 0.54 10.19 15.83
CA ALA A 42 0.34 8.75 15.81
C ALA A 42 1.65 8.03 15.53
N LEU A 43 1.88 6.89 16.18
CA LEU A 43 3.04 6.02 15.95
C LEU A 43 2.67 4.87 15.01
N ILE A 44 3.43 4.75 13.94
CA ILE A 44 3.31 3.70 12.94
C ILE A 44 4.51 2.74 13.07
N VAL A 45 4.24 1.46 13.24
CA VAL A 45 5.26 0.42 13.39
C VAL A 45 5.21 -0.55 12.23
N GLY A 46 6.38 -0.89 11.68
CA GLY A 46 6.50 -1.86 10.59
C GLY A 46 7.89 -2.51 10.50
N ASN A 47 7.99 -3.54 9.67
CA ASN A 47 9.24 -4.25 9.45
C ASN A 47 9.45 -4.72 7.99
N GLY A 48 8.58 -4.28 7.07
CA GLY A 48 8.57 -4.69 5.68
C GLY A 48 9.09 -3.67 4.69
N PRO A 49 9.06 -3.98 3.40
CA PRO A 49 9.57 -3.13 2.33
C PRO A 49 8.71 -1.87 2.06
N GLU A 50 7.48 -1.82 2.57
CA GLU A 50 6.51 -0.74 2.33
C GLU A 50 6.81 0.59 3.03
N ARG A 51 7.83 0.65 3.88
CA ARG A 51 8.22 1.82 4.66
C ARG A 51 8.14 3.13 3.88
N TYR A 52 8.84 3.21 2.76
CA TYR A 52 8.96 4.47 2.00
C TYR A 52 7.62 4.92 1.40
N ALA A 53 6.78 3.98 1.00
CA ALA A 53 5.45 4.29 0.49
C ALA A 53 4.55 4.86 1.60
N ILE A 54 4.61 4.26 2.79
CA ILE A 54 3.83 4.72 3.95
C ILE A 54 4.34 6.09 4.45
N GLU A 55 5.67 6.28 4.53
CA GLU A 55 6.26 7.60 4.87
C GLU A 55 5.85 8.69 3.89
N ALA A 56 5.72 8.37 2.61
CA ALA A 56 5.29 9.33 1.62
C ALA A 56 3.80 9.68 1.72
N LEU A 57 2.94 8.70 1.99
CA LEU A 57 1.54 8.93 2.31
C LEU A 57 1.40 9.82 3.55
N ALA A 58 2.21 9.55 4.59
CA ALA A 58 2.24 10.34 5.81
C ALA A 58 2.62 11.80 5.54
N LYS A 59 3.68 12.06 4.78
CA LYS A 59 4.07 13.43 4.39
C LYS A 59 2.97 14.17 3.65
N ASN A 60 2.26 13.48 2.75
CA ASN A 60 1.13 14.07 2.06
C ASN A 60 -0.02 14.39 3.02
N PHE A 61 -0.33 13.49 3.96
CA PHE A 61 -1.34 13.71 4.97
C PHE A 61 -1.01 14.90 5.88
N GLU A 62 0.22 14.98 6.40
CA GLU A 62 0.70 16.08 7.24
C GLU A 62 0.67 17.43 6.52
N ALA A 63 0.87 17.46 5.20
CA ALA A 63 0.74 18.68 4.40
C ALA A 63 -0.69 19.24 4.40
N PHE A 64 -1.73 18.38 4.53
CA PHE A 64 -3.13 18.78 4.69
C PHE A 64 -3.51 19.03 6.15
N HIS A 65 -2.79 18.43 7.08
CA HIS A 65 -3.03 18.51 8.53
C HIS A 65 -1.76 18.97 9.26
N PRO A 66 -1.36 20.25 9.12
CA PRO A 66 -0.04 20.74 9.56
C PRO A 66 0.19 20.71 11.07
N LYS A 67 -0.84 20.45 11.88
CA LYS A 67 -0.74 20.27 13.33
C LYS A 67 -0.71 18.82 13.77
N THR A 68 -0.51 17.89 12.82
CA THR A 68 -0.35 16.48 13.11
C THR A 68 1.07 16.00 12.84
N SER A 69 1.48 14.91 13.50
CA SER A 69 2.74 14.22 13.25
C SER A 69 2.49 12.72 13.15
N LEU A 70 3.10 12.10 12.16
CA LEU A 70 3.13 10.64 12.00
C LEU A 70 4.56 10.16 12.22
N ASP A 71 4.78 9.51 13.36
CA ASP A 71 6.09 9.00 13.77
C ASP A 71 6.24 7.54 13.33
N PHE A 72 7.49 7.12 13.03
CA PHE A 72 7.76 5.80 12.51
C PHE A 72 8.77 5.05 13.36
N PHE A 73 8.40 3.86 13.83
CA PHE A 73 9.34 2.86 14.31
C PHE A 73 9.42 1.69 13.32
N TRP A 74 10.49 1.68 12.52
CA TRP A 74 10.65 0.71 11.43
C TRP A 74 11.97 -0.03 11.55
N HIS A 75 11.88 -1.26 12.03
CA HIS A 75 13.05 -2.09 12.26
C HIS A 75 12.71 -3.56 11.99
N GLN A 76 13.66 -4.31 11.43
CA GLN A 76 13.49 -5.73 11.09
C GLN A 76 13.04 -6.60 12.24
N ASN A 77 13.44 -6.27 13.48
CA ASN A 77 13.04 -6.98 14.68
C ASN A 77 11.82 -6.37 15.38
N ALA A 78 11.18 -5.36 14.78
CA ALA A 78 9.93 -4.82 15.31
C ALA A 78 8.85 -5.90 15.31
N ARG A 79 7.95 -5.80 16.28
CA ARG A 79 6.76 -6.64 16.43
C ARG A 79 5.52 -5.78 16.28
N PRO A 80 5.19 -5.35 15.04
CA PRO A 80 4.19 -4.32 14.84
C PRO A 80 2.84 -4.62 15.49
N VAL A 81 2.38 -5.86 15.39
CA VAL A 81 1.08 -6.29 15.92
C VAL A 81 1.08 -6.30 17.44
N GLU A 82 2.15 -6.77 18.07
CA GLU A 82 2.31 -6.77 19.52
C GLU A 82 2.34 -5.35 20.08
N GLU A 83 3.07 -4.44 19.43
CA GLU A 83 3.11 -3.02 19.82
C GLU A 83 1.72 -2.39 19.81
N VAL A 84 0.91 -2.65 18.78
CA VAL A 84 -0.48 -2.18 18.73
C VAL A 84 -1.34 -2.84 19.79
N ARG A 85 -1.17 -4.15 20.02
CA ARG A 85 -1.93 -4.91 21.04
C ARG A 85 -1.67 -4.40 22.46
N GLU A 86 -0.44 -3.98 22.74
CA GLU A 86 0.00 -3.45 24.03
C GLU A 86 -0.22 -1.91 24.16
N ASN A 87 -0.86 -1.26 23.17
CA ASN A 87 -1.05 0.18 23.06
C ASN A 87 0.28 0.98 23.00
N GLY A 88 1.36 0.35 22.57
CA GLY A 88 2.65 0.98 22.32
C GLY A 88 2.71 1.71 20.96
N ALA A 89 1.80 1.37 20.04
CA ALA A 89 1.68 2.01 18.74
C ALA A 89 0.21 2.14 18.32
N ASP A 90 -0.08 3.07 17.42
CA ASP A 90 -1.42 3.30 16.86
C ASP A 90 -1.70 2.39 15.66
N ILE A 91 -0.71 2.24 14.76
CA ILE A 91 -0.84 1.49 13.51
C ILE A 91 0.32 0.50 13.36
N ALA A 92 -0.01 -0.77 13.17
CA ALA A 92 0.92 -1.77 12.67
C ALA A 92 0.74 -1.94 11.16
N VAL A 93 1.84 -1.93 10.41
CA VAL A 93 1.84 -2.24 8.97
C VAL A 93 2.30 -3.67 8.77
N THR A 94 1.42 -4.50 8.17
CA THR A 94 1.63 -5.95 8.03
C THR A 94 1.30 -6.44 6.63
N GLY A 95 1.64 -7.69 6.34
CA GLY A 95 1.30 -8.39 5.09
C GLY A 95 0.06 -9.29 5.20
N GLN A 96 -0.65 -9.27 6.32
CA GLN A 96 -1.84 -10.08 6.56
C GLN A 96 -2.74 -9.43 7.61
N ALA A 97 -4.02 -9.77 7.57
CA ALA A 97 -4.97 -9.34 8.60
C ALA A 97 -4.82 -10.18 9.87
N GLU A 98 -5.04 -9.55 11.03
CA GLU A 98 -5.11 -10.20 12.33
C GLU A 98 -6.57 -10.59 12.64
N LYS A 99 -6.75 -11.68 13.38
CA LYS A 99 -8.09 -12.19 13.68
C LYS A 99 -8.77 -11.44 14.83
N ASP A 100 -7.98 -10.92 15.74
CA ASP A 100 -8.38 -10.32 17.01
C ASP A 100 -8.24 -8.79 17.05
N LEU A 101 -7.78 -8.18 15.96
CA LEU A 101 -7.61 -6.74 15.84
C LEU A 101 -8.24 -6.21 14.55
N PRO A 102 -8.83 -5.00 14.58
CA PRO A 102 -9.28 -4.33 13.38
C PRO A 102 -8.17 -4.24 12.35
N SER A 103 -8.40 -4.82 11.19
CA SER A 103 -7.42 -4.96 10.13
C SER A 103 -8.02 -4.47 8.82
N THR A 104 -7.38 -3.48 8.19
CA THR A 104 -7.84 -2.87 6.94
C THR A 104 -6.78 -3.01 5.86
N THR A 105 -7.12 -3.65 4.75
CA THR A 105 -6.26 -3.66 3.57
C THR A 105 -6.27 -2.27 2.94
N VAL A 106 -5.09 -1.67 2.77
CA VAL A 106 -4.93 -0.32 2.24
C VAL A 106 -4.31 -0.28 0.84
N ALA A 107 -3.61 -1.35 0.45
CA ALA A 107 -3.00 -1.51 -0.87
C ALA A 107 -2.68 -2.97 -1.14
N TRP A 108 -2.25 -3.26 -2.36
CA TRP A 108 -1.66 -4.54 -2.75
C TRP A 108 -0.18 -4.36 -3.11
N ASP A 109 0.61 -5.39 -2.88
CA ASP A 109 2.01 -5.50 -3.30
C ASP A 109 2.22 -6.83 -4.03
N GLY A 110 2.94 -6.80 -5.13
CA GLY A 110 3.39 -8.01 -5.82
C GLY A 110 4.70 -8.50 -5.19
N ILE A 111 4.88 -9.81 -5.13
CA ILE A 111 6.15 -10.44 -4.74
C ILE A 111 6.81 -11.00 -6.00
N ALA A 112 7.82 -10.31 -6.51
CA ALA A 112 8.58 -10.76 -7.67
C ALA A 112 9.61 -11.82 -7.28
N VAL A 113 9.62 -12.94 -8.00
CA VAL A 113 10.71 -13.93 -7.95
C VAL A 113 11.82 -13.45 -8.86
N VAL A 114 13.05 -13.41 -8.34
CA VAL A 114 14.19 -12.83 -9.04
C VAL A 114 15.36 -13.80 -9.08
N THR A 115 16.05 -13.83 -10.25
CA THR A 115 17.29 -14.57 -10.48
C THR A 115 18.35 -13.65 -11.08
N ASN A 116 19.58 -14.12 -11.20
CA ASN A 116 20.61 -13.42 -11.97
C ASN A 116 20.22 -13.44 -13.47
N PHE A 117 20.46 -12.33 -14.17
CA PHE A 117 20.12 -12.19 -15.61
C PHE A 117 20.84 -13.19 -16.52
N SER A 118 21.97 -13.75 -16.08
CA SER A 118 22.70 -14.80 -16.81
C SER A 118 22.16 -16.21 -16.57
N ASN A 119 21.17 -16.36 -15.69
CA ASN A 119 20.42 -17.61 -15.56
C ASN A 119 19.38 -17.67 -16.69
N ALA A 120 19.35 -18.79 -17.43
CA ALA A 120 18.49 -18.92 -18.60
C ALA A 120 17.00 -19.17 -18.29
N ILE A 121 16.65 -19.33 -17.00
CA ILE A 121 15.26 -19.54 -16.61
C ILE A 121 14.44 -18.25 -16.75
N GLU A 122 13.26 -18.35 -17.36
CA GLU A 122 12.33 -17.23 -17.55
C GLU A 122 11.00 -17.45 -16.82
N ASP A 123 10.57 -18.70 -16.66
CA ASP A 123 9.32 -19.09 -15.99
C ASP A 123 9.59 -20.11 -14.89
N ILE A 124 8.76 -20.07 -13.85
CA ILE A 124 8.80 -21.03 -12.75
C ILE A 124 7.40 -21.27 -12.19
N THR A 125 7.04 -22.52 -12.01
CA THR A 125 5.74 -22.83 -11.41
C THR A 125 5.75 -22.64 -9.90
N ARG A 126 4.57 -22.37 -9.33
CA ARG A 126 4.35 -22.35 -7.87
C ARG A 126 4.86 -23.64 -7.20
N GLU A 127 4.64 -24.78 -7.83
CA GLU A 127 5.08 -26.07 -7.30
C GLU A 127 6.61 -26.17 -7.24
N GLN A 128 7.30 -25.75 -8.31
CA GLN A 128 8.76 -25.68 -8.35
C GLN A 128 9.32 -24.72 -7.29
N LEU A 129 8.71 -23.53 -7.15
CA LEU A 129 9.08 -22.59 -6.09
C LEU A 129 8.92 -23.22 -4.70
N ALA A 130 7.81 -23.90 -4.44
CA ALA A 130 7.60 -24.60 -3.17
C ALA A 130 8.70 -25.63 -2.90
N LYS A 131 9.06 -26.43 -3.90
CA LYS A 131 10.11 -27.45 -3.80
C LYS A 131 11.51 -26.84 -3.64
N ILE A 132 11.80 -25.72 -4.29
CA ILE A 132 13.08 -24.99 -4.12
C ILE A 132 13.17 -24.42 -2.69
N PHE A 133 12.14 -23.69 -2.26
CA PHE A 133 12.12 -23.03 -0.98
C PHE A 133 11.89 -23.99 0.22
N SER A 134 11.47 -25.24 -0.03
CA SER A 134 11.51 -26.33 0.95
C SER A 134 12.84 -27.09 0.97
N GLY A 135 13.70 -26.89 -0.06
CA GLY A 135 14.99 -27.58 -0.21
C GLY A 135 14.87 -28.98 -0.81
N GLU A 136 13.73 -29.36 -1.35
CA GLU A 136 13.52 -30.59 -2.12
C GLU A 136 14.24 -30.52 -3.48
N ILE A 137 14.03 -29.45 -4.25
CA ILE A 137 14.81 -29.13 -5.45
C ILE A 137 16.06 -28.35 -5.03
N ARG A 138 17.22 -28.81 -5.48
CA ARG A 138 18.52 -28.24 -5.08
C ARG A 138 19.43 -27.87 -6.24
N PHE A 139 19.11 -28.32 -7.45
CA PHE A 139 19.90 -28.08 -8.65
C PHE A 139 19.01 -27.54 -9.76
N TRP A 140 19.55 -26.65 -10.60
CA TRP A 140 18.82 -26.06 -11.71
C TRP A 140 18.40 -27.08 -12.77
N SER A 141 19.16 -28.17 -12.99
CA SER A 141 18.79 -29.32 -13.83
C SER A 141 17.49 -30.02 -13.38
N GLN A 142 17.04 -29.83 -12.17
CA GLN A 142 15.76 -30.34 -11.67
C GLN A 142 14.58 -29.41 -11.96
N VAL A 143 14.86 -28.16 -12.39
CA VAL A 143 13.83 -27.13 -12.62
C VAL A 143 13.44 -27.06 -14.08
N TYR A 144 14.40 -27.13 -15.01
CA TYR A 144 14.16 -27.11 -16.45
C TYR A 144 15.15 -28.00 -17.19
N GLU A 145 14.74 -28.52 -18.37
CA GLU A 145 15.43 -29.61 -19.09
C GLU A 145 16.89 -29.26 -19.44
N GLU A 146 17.17 -28.04 -19.86
CA GLU A 146 18.51 -27.55 -20.18
C GLU A 146 19.24 -26.91 -18.99
N GLY A 147 18.69 -27.08 -17.79
CA GLY A 147 19.25 -26.52 -16.57
C GLY A 147 20.64 -27.08 -16.26
N PRO A 148 21.58 -26.25 -15.81
CA PRO A 148 22.92 -26.72 -15.45
C PRO A 148 22.87 -27.60 -14.20
N GLU A 149 23.83 -28.55 -14.10
CA GLU A 149 24.12 -29.30 -12.89
C GLU A 149 24.77 -28.42 -11.81
N ALA A 150 24.14 -27.28 -11.57
CA ALA A 150 24.58 -26.30 -10.60
C ALA A 150 23.61 -26.21 -9.43
N ARG A 151 24.17 -26.12 -8.24
CA ARG A 151 23.35 -26.01 -7.02
C ARG A 151 22.67 -24.64 -6.98
N ILE A 152 21.38 -24.64 -6.66
CA ILE A 152 20.62 -23.41 -6.44
C ILE A 152 21.13 -22.70 -5.18
N SER A 153 21.55 -21.45 -5.33
CA SER A 153 21.94 -20.56 -4.22
C SER A 153 20.69 -19.81 -3.73
N LEU A 154 20.05 -20.38 -2.73
CA LEU A 154 18.83 -19.84 -2.17
C LEU A 154 19.12 -18.61 -1.28
N ILE A 155 18.48 -17.50 -1.59
CA ILE A 155 18.50 -16.27 -0.78
C ILE A 155 17.11 -16.07 -0.21
N HIS A 156 17.02 -15.92 1.11
CA HIS A 156 15.76 -15.84 1.83
C HIS A 156 15.73 -14.61 2.75
N ARG A 157 14.54 -14.18 3.11
CA ARG A 157 14.33 -13.05 4.02
C ARG A 157 14.32 -13.51 5.46
N THR A 158 14.58 -12.59 6.40
CA THR A 158 14.44 -12.86 7.84
C THR A 158 13.03 -13.33 8.15
N TRP A 159 12.90 -14.28 9.05
CA TRP A 159 11.64 -15.01 9.30
C TRP A 159 10.45 -14.13 9.72
N ASN A 160 10.71 -13.02 10.39
CA ASN A 160 9.69 -12.09 10.89
C ASN A 160 9.33 -10.95 9.91
N GLN A 161 9.95 -10.91 8.73
CA GLN A 161 9.59 -9.89 7.74
C GLN A 161 8.23 -10.18 7.13
N ASN A 162 7.43 -9.13 7.01
CA ASN A 162 6.05 -9.20 6.52
C ASN A 162 5.89 -9.58 5.04
N ILE A 163 6.98 -9.67 4.27
CA ILE A 163 6.98 -10.22 2.91
C ILE A 163 7.21 -11.75 2.93
N ARG A 164 7.91 -12.28 3.92
CA ARG A 164 8.25 -13.70 3.98
C ARG A 164 7.04 -14.58 4.28
N GLN A 165 6.26 -14.23 5.27
CA GLN A 165 5.08 -15.02 5.67
C GLN A 165 4.05 -15.14 4.53
N PRO A 166 3.63 -14.08 3.82
CA PRO A 166 2.76 -14.20 2.65
C PRO A 166 3.36 -15.05 1.53
N PHE A 167 4.67 -14.96 1.29
CA PHE A 167 5.36 -15.78 0.31
C PHE A 167 5.32 -17.27 0.67
N GLU A 168 5.69 -17.64 1.90
CA GLU A 168 5.64 -19.01 2.38
C GLU A 168 4.21 -19.57 2.38
N LYS A 169 3.24 -18.77 2.82
CA LYS A 169 1.81 -19.13 2.79
C LYS A 169 1.32 -19.40 1.37
N PHE A 170 1.72 -18.57 0.39
CA PHE A 170 1.40 -18.79 -1.01
C PHE A 170 1.97 -20.13 -1.49
N LEU A 171 3.18 -20.50 -1.11
CA LEU A 171 3.81 -21.76 -1.45
C LEU A 171 3.23 -22.98 -0.71
N GLY A 172 2.35 -22.76 0.27
CA GLY A 172 1.68 -23.81 1.02
C GLY A 172 2.44 -24.34 2.23
N PHE A 173 3.45 -23.60 2.68
CA PHE A 173 4.16 -23.92 3.92
C PHE A 173 4.37 -22.66 4.78
N GLU A 174 4.59 -22.87 6.07
CA GLU A 174 4.89 -21.80 7.04
C GLU A 174 6.10 -22.20 7.88
N ASN A 175 6.94 -21.21 8.17
CA ASN A 175 8.07 -21.36 9.11
C ASN A 175 9.01 -22.54 8.82
N HIS A 176 9.38 -22.73 7.58
CA HIS A 176 10.31 -23.80 7.21
C HIS A 176 11.67 -23.58 7.90
N LYS A 177 11.96 -24.39 8.91
CA LYS A 177 13.22 -24.39 9.63
C LYS A 177 14.19 -25.38 8.96
N GLY A 178 15.45 -24.97 8.82
CA GLY A 178 16.52 -25.89 8.41
C GLY A 178 16.91 -25.84 6.92
N ILE A 179 16.36 -24.91 6.14
CA ILE A 179 16.83 -24.70 4.78
C ILE A 179 18.18 -23.97 4.80
N ARG A 180 19.13 -24.48 4.03
CA ARG A 180 20.39 -23.77 3.81
C ARG A 180 20.19 -22.64 2.83
N ALA A 181 19.96 -21.44 3.34
CA ALA A 181 19.77 -20.22 2.58
C ALA A 181 20.66 -19.10 3.11
N LYS A 182 21.07 -18.19 2.24
CA LYS A 182 21.64 -16.91 2.67
C LYS A 182 20.49 -16.02 3.12
N ILE A 183 20.52 -15.59 4.38
CA ILE A 183 19.49 -14.69 4.94
C ILE A 183 19.90 -13.25 4.67
N VAL A 184 18.99 -12.46 4.16
CA VAL A 184 19.15 -11.03 3.89
C VAL A 184 17.98 -10.23 4.47
N GLU A 185 18.24 -8.98 4.82
CA GLU A 185 17.28 -8.12 5.50
C GLU A 185 16.68 -7.07 4.58
N LYS A 186 17.47 -6.56 3.63
CA LYS A 186 17.12 -5.43 2.77
C LYS A 186 17.03 -5.84 1.30
N GLU A 187 16.21 -5.11 0.55
CA GLU A 187 16.06 -5.31 -0.89
C GLU A 187 17.40 -5.17 -1.65
N ASN A 188 18.18 -4.14 -1.32
CA ASN A 188 19.48 -3.92 -1.95
C ASN A 188 20.50 -5.04 -1.66
N GLU A 189 20.42 -5.71 -0.52
CA GLU A 189 21.25 -6.87 -0.20
C GLU A 189 20.84 -8.08 -1.05
N THR A 190 19.54 -8.24 -1.30
CA THR A 190 19.03 -9.25 -2.23
C THR A 190 19.59 -9.04 -3.62
N PHE A 191 19.49 -7.82 -4.17
CA PHE A 191 20.00 -7.52 -5.51
C PHE A 191 21.52 -7.69 -5.62
N LYS A 192 22.27 -7.28 -4.60
CA LYS A 192 23.73 -7.53 -4.56
C LYS A 192 24.06 -9.02 -4.53
N ALA A 193 23.29 -9.81 -3.78
CA ALA A 193 23.51 -11.25 -3.69
C ALA A 193 23.15 -11.95 -5.00
N ILE A 194 22.05 -11.55 -5.66
CA ILE A 194 21.64 -12.06 -6.97
C ILE A 194 22.68 -11.71 -8.03
N ASN A 195 23.18 -10.47 -8.08
CA ASN A 195 24.23 -10.06 -9.05
C ASN A 195 25.55 -10.80 -8.86
N GLY A 196 25.87 -11.20 -7.64
CA GLY A 196 27.11 -11.88 -7.30
C GLY A 196 27.11 -13.38 -7.56
N ASP A 197 25.96 -14.00 -7.90
CA ASP A 197 25.83 -15.45 -8.08
C ASP A 197 24.79 -15.78 -9.15
N ILE A 198 25.26 -16.32 -10.29
CA ILE A 198 24.43 -16.71 -11.45
C ILE A 198 23.39 -17.76 -11.10
N TYR A 199 23.63 -18.58 -10.08
CA TYR A 199 22.73 -19.68 -9.68
C TYR A 199 21.79 -19.30 -8.54
N SER A 200 21.72 -18.01 -8.21
CA SER A 200 20.89 -17.54 -7.12
C SER A 200 19.44 -17.33 -7.52
N ILE A 201 18.55 -17.56 -6.54
CA ILE A 201 17.12 -17.24 -6.61
C ILE A 201 16.68 -16.59 -5.31
N SER A 202 15.79 -15.62 -5.41
CA SER A 202 15.18 -14.94 -4.26
C SER A 202 13.82 -14.36 -4.63
N TYR A 203 13.24 -13.62 -3.71
CA TYR A 203 12.03 -12.85 -3.91
C TYR A 203 12.13 -11.49 -3.23
N VAL A 204 11.49 -10.49 -3.83
CA VAL A 204 11.47 -9.09 -3.39
C VAL A 204 10.10 -8.47 -3.67
N SER A 205 9.82 -7.30 -3.09
CA SER A 205 8.65 -6.52 -3.49
C SER A 205 8.72 -6.13 -4.98
N MET A 206 7.59 -6.14 -5.66
CA MET A 206 7.49 -5.92 -7.12
C MET A 206 8.05 -4.57 -7.53
N GLY A 207 7.74 -3.52 -6.78
CA GLY A 207 8.21 -2.17 -7.10
C GLY A 207 9.73 -2.06 -7.17
N PRO A 208 10.49 -2.45 -6.13
CA PRO A 208 11.95 -2.54 -6.17
C PRO A 208 12.49 -3.42 -7.30
N ALA A 209 11.83 -4.56 -7.58
CA ALA A 209 12.24 -5.45 -8.66
C ALA A 209 12.15 -4.78 -10.03
N LEU A 210 11.00 -4.16 -10.34
CA LEU A 210 10.78 -3.43 -11.59
C LEU A 210 11.75 -2.24 -11.73
N GLN A 211 12.04 -1.56 -10.61
CA GLN A 211 13.01 -0.45 -10.61
C GLN A 211 14.42 -0.96 -10.85
N ALA A 212 14.85 -2.03 -10.18
CA ALA A 212 16.15 -2.64 -10.38
C ALA A 212 16.36 -3.06 -11.84
N ARG A 213 15.35 -3.69 -12.47
CA ARG A 213 15.38 -4.02 -13.91
C ARG A 213 15.53 -2.76 -14.77
N LYS A 214 14.79 -1.69 -14.48
CA LYS A 214 14.88 -0.42 -15.20
C LYS A 214 16.24 0.27 -15.05
N ASP A 215 16.86 0.17 -13.88
CA ASP A 215 18.14 0.78 -13.56
C ASP A 215 19.33 -0.06 -14.08
N GLY A 216 19.05 -1.16 -14.79
CA GLY A 216 20.08 -2.01 -15.40
C GLY A 216 20.81 -2.94 -14.42
N TYR A 217 20.23 -3.22 -13.26
CA TYR A 217 20.71 -4.31 -12.42
C TYR A 217 20.58 -5.63 -13.17
N GLY A 218 21.59 -6.50 -13.05
CA GLY A 218 21.61 -7.80 -13.70
C GLY A 218 20.66 -8.81 -13.07
N VAL A 219 19.35 -8.51 -13.10
CA VAL A 219 18.30 -9.35 -12.54
C VAL A 219 17.22 -9.65 -13.56
N THR A 220 16.76 -10.91 -13.58
CA THR A 220 15.56 -11.35 -14.29
C THR A 220 14.43 -11.52 -13.29
N LEU A 221 13.26 -11.01 -13.62
CA LEU A 221 12.01 -11.27 -12.92
C LEU A 221 11.34 -12.45 -13.59
N LEU A 222 11.17 -13.55 -12.86
CA LEU A 222 10.58 -14.76 -13.42
C LEU A 222 9.06 -14.62 -13.55
N PHE A 223 8.52 -15.15 -14.64
CA PHE A 223 7.10 -15.45 -14.71
C PHE A 223 6.77 -16.50 -13.64
N VAL A 224 5.57 -16.44 -13.09
CA VAL A 224 5.10 -17.45 -12.13
C VAL A 224 3.81 -18.03 -12.66
N ASP A 225 3.82 -19.34 -12.94
CA ASP A 225 2.70 -20.05 -13.60
C ASP A 225 2.29 -19.35 -14.91
N ASP A 226 3.27 -19.01 -15.76
CA ASP A 226 3.12 -18.31 -17.06
C ASP A 226 2.61 -16.84 -16.94
N ILE A 227 2.53 -16.28 -15.74
CA ILE A 227 2.06 -14.90 -15.53
C ILE A 227 3.24 -13.95 -15.32
N GLU A 228 3.31 -12.91 -16.16
CA GLU A 228 4.37 -11.89 -16.08
C GLU A 228 4.26 -11.06 -14.79
N PRO A 229 5.41 -10.85 -14.07
CA PRO A 229 5.47 -9.97 -12.90
C PRO A 229 5.49 -8.50 -13.34
N GLU A 230 4.33 -7.90 -13.49
CA GLU A 230 4.19 -6.49 -13.88
C GLU A 230 3.06 -5.77 -13.13
N TYR A 231 3.01 -4.44 -13.31
CA TYR A 231 2.05 -3.59 -12.61
C TYR A 231 0.60 -4.05 -12.84
N GLN A 232 0.22 -4.29 -14.09
CA GLN A 232 -1.16 -4.59 -14.45
C GLN A 232 -1.63 -5.93 -13.87
N THR A 233 -0.78 -6.96 -13.95
CA THR A 233 -1.14 -8.31 -13.46
C THR A 233 -1.25 -8.39 -11.93
N VAL A 234 -0.52 -7.54 -11.19
CA VAL A 234 -0.72 -7.39 -9.74
C VAL A 234 -2.01 -6.64 -9.44
N LEU A 235 -2.29 -5.57 -10.18
CA LEU A 235 -3.46 -4.73 -9.99
C LEU A 235 -4.76 -5.50 -10.22
N ASP A 236 -4.89 -6.21 -11.36
CA ASP A 236 -6.09 -6.98 -11.69
C ASP A 236 -6.18 -8.34 -10.95
N GLY A 237 -5.11 -8.71 -10.23
CA GLY A 237 -5.07 -9.92 -9.41
C GLY A 237 -4.77 -11.21 -10.17
N THR A 238 -4.35 -11.13 -11.43
CA THR A 238 -3.93 -12.31 -12.22
C THR A 238 -2.56 -12.81 -11.76
N TYR A 239 -1.65 -11.90 -11.34
CA TYR A 239 -0.36 -12.32 -10.78
C TYR A 239 -0.55 -13.05 -9.44
N PRO A 240 -0.12 -14.31 -9.34
CA PRO A 240 -0.50 -15.16 -8.21
C PRO A 240 0.19 -14.75 -6.90
N LEU A 241 1.42 -14.23 -6.97
CA LEU A 241 2.23 -13.82 -5.82
C LEU A 241 1.97 -12.37 -5.42
N ARG A 242 0.75 -12.06 -4.99
CA ARG A 242 0.43 -10.76 -4.40
C ARG A 242 0.04 -10.87 -2.92
N ARG A 243 0.35 -9.84 -2.16
CA ARG A 243 0.02 -9.73 -0.74
C ARG A 243 -0.70 -8.42 -0.45
N PRO A 244 -1.60 -8.38 0.53
CA PRO A 244 -2.14 -7.12 0.98
C PRO A 244 -1.09 -6.33 1.78
N VAL A 245 -1.19 -5.00 1.74
CA VAL A 245 -0.62 -4.11 2.75
C VAL A 245 -1.75 -3.78 3.70
N VAL A 246 -1.60 -4.15 4.96
CA VAL A 246 -2.67 -4.07 5.96
C VAL A 246 -2.27 -3.14 7.08
N PHE A 247 -3.17 -2.22 7.43
CA PHE A 247 -3.10 -1.47 8.68
C PHE A 247 -3.89 -2.21 9.75
N VAL A 248 -3.19 -2.58 10.80
CA VAL A 248 -3.79 -3.18 12.00
C VAL A 248 -3.79 -2.12 13.10
N MET A 249 -4.93 -1.87 13.70
CA MET A 249 -5.14 -0.87 14.74
C MET A 249 -5.88 -1.49 15.92
N ASN A 250 -5.80 -0.88 17.08
CA ASN A 250 -6.69 -1.25 18.19
C ASN A 250 -7.84 -0.25 18.34
N GLY A 251 -8.76 -0.55 19.25
CA GLY A 251 -9.90 0.34 19.51
C GLY A 251 -9.54 1.69 20.16
N ASN A 252 -8.29 1.85 20.60
CA ASN A 252 -7.78 3.05 21.29
C ASN A 252 -6.84 3.88 20.40
N ALA A 253 -6.78 3.57 19.10
CA ALA A 253 -5.95 4.32 18.16
C ALA A 253 -6.32 5.81 18.17
N SER A 254 -5.30 6.67 18.10
CA SER A 254 -5.46 8.13 18.18
C SER A 254 -6.37 8.68 17.05
N PRO A 255 -7.01 9.81 17.24
CA PRO A 255 -7.76 10.49 16.18
C PRO A 255 -6.91 10.74 14.91
N VAL A 256 -5.62 11.00 15.08
CA VAL A 256 -4.67 11.17 13.97
C VAL A 256 -4.49 9.88 13.20
N ALA A 257 -4.35 8.73 13.88
CA ALA A 257 -4.24 7.43 13.23
C ALA A 257 -5.51 7.05 12.45
N GLN A 258 -6.68 7.33 13.03
CA GLN A 258 -7.97 7.09 12.37
C GLN A 258 -8.12 7.96 11.11
N ALA A 259 -7.84 9.26 11.22
CA ALA A 259 -7.88 10.18 10.09
C ALA A 259 -6.85 9.83 9.01
N PHE A 260 -5.67 9.32 9.40
CA PHE A 260 -4.68 8.85 8.44
C PHE A 260 -5.17 7.62 7.68
N LEU A 261 -5.80 6.65 8.35
CA LEU A 261 -6.43 5.50 7.68
C LEU A 261 -7.50 5.94 6.69
N GLU A 262 -8.39 6.87 7.09
CA GLU A 262 -9.42 7.43 6.20
C GLU A 262 -8.80 8.14 4.99
N TYR A 263 -7.73 8.92 5.20
CA TYR A 263 -6.99 9.56 4.12
C TYR A 263 -6.41 8.52 3.15
N VAL A 264 -5.74 7.48 3.66
CA VAL A 264 -5.14 6.43 2.82
C VAL A 264 -6.20 5.72 1.98
N LEU A 265 -7.39 5.47 2.52
CA LEU A 265 -8.50 4.85 1.81
C LEU A 265 -9.25 5.82 0.87
N SER A 266 -9.05 7.12 1.01
CA SER A 266 -9.71 8.12 0.17
C SER A 266 -9.21 8.04 -1.29
N PRO A 267 -10.00 8.55 -2.27
CA PRO A 267 -9.53 8.66 -3.65
C PRO A 267 -8.21 9.44 -3.79
N GLN A 268 -7.94 10.38 -2.88
CA GLN A 268 -6.70 11.15 -2.86
C GLN A 268 -5.51 10.31 -2.39
N GLY A 269 -5.66 9.56 -1.30
CA GLY A 269 -4.63 8.64 -0.80
C GLY A 269 -4.35 7.52 -1.80
N GLN A 270 -5.40 6.93 -2.40
CA GLN A 270 -5.25 5.88 -3.41
C GLN A 270 -4.55 6.41 -4.69
N ARG A 271 -4.86 7.65 -5.13
CA ARG A 271 -4.07 8.28 -6.21
C ARG A 271 -2.62 8.53 -5.83
N ALA A 272 -2.34 8.88 -4.57
CA ALA A 272 -0.97 9.06 -4.09
C ALA A 272 -0.19 7.75 -4.10
N ILE A 273 -0.83 6.61 -3.76
CA ILE A 273 -0.25 5.27 -3.92
C ILE A 273 0.09 5.00 -5.39
N LYS A 274 -0.85 5.27 -6.31
CA LYS A 274 -0.66 5.09 -7.76
C LYS A 274 0.46 6.00 -8.31
N ILE A 275 0.52 7.27 -7.89
CA ILE A 275 1.52 8.26 -8.33
C ILE A 275 2.88 8.00 -7.69
N GLY A 276 2.94 7.59 -6.44
CA GLY A 276 4.16 7.09 -5.79
C GLY A 276 4.79 5.96 -6.61
N ALA A 277 3.96 5.22 -7.34
CA ALA A 277 4.38 4.28 -8.36
C ALA A 277 5.01 4.92 -9.61
N SER A 278 4.77 6.20 -9.92
CA SER A 278 5.17 6.84 -11.18
C SER A 278 6.24 7.93 -11.08
N GLY A 279 6.87 8.18 -9.92
CA GLY A 279 8.06 9.01 -9.89
C GLY A 279 8.06 10.28 -9.04
N LEU A 280 7.17 10.47 -8.07
CA LEU A 280 7.27 11.59 -7.12
C LEU A 280 8.38 11.42 -6.05
N PHE A 281 9.04 10.26 -6.00
CA PHE A 281 10.14 9.97 -5.08
C PHE A 281 11.49 10.00 -5.81
N GLN A 282 11.78 11.14 -6.47
CA GLN A 282 13.13 11.43 -6.96
C GLN A 282 14.01 11.99 -5.84
N ASP A 283 14.28 11.20 -4.83
CA ASP A 283 15.53 11.34 -4.11
C ASP A 283 16.50 10.32 -4.71
N LYS A 284 17.69 10.77 -5.13
CA LYS A 284 18.69 9.99 -5.88
C LYS A 284 19.27 8.79 -5.11
N THR A 285 18.71 8.48 -3.94
CA THR A 285 19.14 7.39 -3.05
C THR A 285 18.03 6.41 -2.69
N SER A 286 16.77 6.63 -3.08
CA SER A 286 15.68 5.75 -2.73
C SER A 286 15.15 4.99 -3.94
N SER A 287 15.27 3.68 -3.89
CA SER A 287 14.52 2.76 -4.74
C SER A 287 13.02 3.06 -4.62
N VAL A 288 12.41 3.45 -5.72
CA VAL A 288 10.96 3.71 -5.79
C VAL A 288 10.24 2.40 -5.53
N ILE A 289 9.57 2.32 -4.39
CA ILE A 289 8.72 1.17 -4.07
C ILE A 289 7.32 1.47 -4.61
N LYS A 290 6.88 0.67 -5.56
CA LYS A 290 5.54 0.75 -6.13
C LYS A 290 4.59 -0.12 -5.34
N TYR A 291 3.49 0.47 -4.87
CA TYR A 291 2.33 -0.23 -4.34
C TYR A 291 1.13 0.03 -5.22
N TYR A 292 0.14 -0.84 -5.11
CA TYR A 292 -1.00 -0.84 -5.99
C TYR A 292 -2.24 -0.42 -5.19
N PRO A 293 -3.04 0.52 -5.70
CA PRO A 293 -4.27 0.92 -5.04
C PRO A 293 -5.25 -0.25 -4.94
N LEU A 294 -6.25 -0.10 -4.08
CA LEU A 294 -7.29 -1.13 -3.90
C LEU A 294 -8.21 -1.24 -5.11
N ASP A 295 -8.49 -0.09 -5.74
CA ASP A 295 -9.37 0.03 -6.89
C ASP A 295 -8.53 0.12 -8.16
N GLY A 296 -8.80 -0.78 -9.10
CA GLY A 296 -8.05 -0.94 -10.35
C GLY A 296 -8.22 0.19 -11.39
N GLU A 297 -8.58 1.43 -10.96
CA GLU A 297 -8.75 2.59 -11.84
C GLU A 297 -7.48 3.44 -12.01
#